data_41cc7233d8c92fedf6f571974c01449d
#
_entry.id   41cc7233d8c92fedf6f571974c01449d
#
_cell.length_a   1.000
_cell.length_b   1.000
_cell.length_c   1.000
_cell.angle_alpha   90.00
_cell.angle_beta   90.00
_cell.angle_gamma   90.00
#
_symmetry.space_group_name_H-M   'P 1'
#
loop_
_entity.id
_entity.type
_entity.pdbx_description
1 polymer ?
#
loop_
_entity_poly.entity_id
_entity_poly.type
_entity_poly.pdbx_seq_one_letter_code
_entity_poly.pdbx_strand_id
1 'polypeptide(L)'
;MRTSPAVTVLLACLFVAPAAMAEEAVPTAPAIAQVATGPQAITLYYEPGAGASSTEYSLDNGPWTACTDPIGTCTIGGLMNGRTYRVVLRTVGPAGTSAPSTPASGVPSSPVGVDPDKPVSVAGKVRRVTARFDAAGNIPDVSGVRTRLGGGTLPSLVFSAPVARKAAVERHLVVTATSASGVTELVPGAWGWIDDRTVVFRPQRYWPAKSTIAITSTLGDVLMGRADGRTLLGSPTLDGVYTFATARAFVAQVDGSTKSMRVWMDGDRVKEFRISLGGPDWETRNGVKVISAAKEPHKVYRSESLGITDPTQAYALPSNWNTRLTPTGEFIHSAPWAYGRLGRWNGSHGCTNMRTEHAKWIYDKTIPGDVSVYTNTGGETVEPTNGPGGLWNIPWNDWLKKSALKSVTGAVDTTIDAPPASELPTASA
;
A
#
# COMPACT_ATOMS: atom_id res chain seq x y z
N MET A 1 -36.25 -93.86 18.63
CA MET A 1 -37.19 -92.76 18.73
C MET A 1 -36.81 -91.86 19.86
N ARG A 2 -36.18 -90.79 19.59
CA ARG A 2 -35.92 -89.66 20.56
C ARG A 2 -35.87 -88.40 19.73
N THR A 3 -36.81 -87.52 19.89
CA THR A 3 -36.99 -86.24 19.28
C THR A 3 -36.17 -85.19 20.04
N SER A 4 -35.31 -84.49 19.39
CA SER A 4 -34.61 -83.29 19.91
C SER A 4 -35.43 -82.06 19.61
N PRO A 5 -35.53 -81.08 20.54
CA PRO A 5 -36.17 -79.82 20.26
C PRO A 5 -35.17 -78.83 19.64
N ALA A 6 -35.63 -78.06 18.64
CA ALA A 6 -34.91 -76.98 18.03
C ALA A 6 -34.93 -75.76 18.95
N VAL A 7 -33.74 -75.17 19.18
CA VAL A 7 -33.58 -73.93 19.88
C VAL A 7 -33.57 -72.79 18.85
N THR A 8 -34.59 -71.93 18.89
CA THR A 8 -34.67 -70.72 18.08
C THR A 8 -33.96 -69.60 18.82
N VAL A 9 -32.83 -69.14 18.28
CA VAL A 9 -32.11 -67.95 18.78
C VAL A 9 -32.72 -66.72 18.11
N LEU A 10 -33.36 -65.85 18.89
CA LEU A 10 -33.84 -64.53 18.47
C LEU A 10 -32.66 -63.58 18.53
N LEU A 11 -32.17 -63.10 17.37
CA LEU A 11 -31.15 -62.04 17.25
C LEU A 11 -31.86 -60.72 17.33
N ALA A 12 -31.75 -60.03 18.48
CA ALA A 12 -32.25 -58.68 18.67
C ALA A 12 -31.25 -57.70 18.02
N CYS A 13 -31.57 -57.16 16.86
CA CYS A 13 -30.83 -56.02 16.29
C CYS A 13 -31.13 -54.74 17.10
N LEU A 14 -30.18 -54.32 17.93
CA LEU A 14 -30.19 -52.94 18.47
C LEU A 14 -29.92 -51.95 17.33
N PHE A 15 -30.95 -51.26 16.87
CA PHE A 15 -30.80 -50.05 16.08
C PHE A 15 -30.32 -48.92 17.02
N VAL A 16 -29.03 -48.62 16.99
CA VAL A 16 -28.51 -47.35 17.54
C VAL A 16 -28.89 -46.26 16.55
N ALA A 17 -29.91 -45.47 16.89
CA ALA A 17 -30.23 -44.26 16.13
C ALA A 17 -29.01 -43.33 16.14
N PRO A 18 -28.59 -42.77 14.98
CA PRO A 18 -27.54 -41.77 14.98
C PRO A 18 -28.01 -40.57 15.83
N ALA A 19 -27.16 -40.15 16.79
CA ALA A 19 -27.39 -38.93 17.52
C ALA A 19 -27.53 -37.80 16.50
N ALA A 20 -28.67 -37.12 16.48
CA ALA A 20 -28.86 -35.92 15.68
C ALA A 20 -27.79 -34.93 16.10
N MET A 21 -26.85 -34.62 15.19
CA MET A 21 -25.91 -33.53 15.37
C MET A 21 -26.78 -32.26 15.53
N ALA A 22 -26.73 -31.64 16.69
CA ALA A 22 -27.40 -30.37 16.88
C ALA A 22 -26.80 -29.40 15.87
N GLU A 23 -27.61 -28.85 14.99
CA GLU A 23 -27.20 -27.80 14.05
C GLU A 23 -26.70 -26.62 14.89
N GLU A 24 -25.41 -26.28 14.73
CA GLU A 24 -24.83 -25.15 15.46
C GLU A 24 -25.56 -23.86 15.05
N ALA A 25 -26.14 -23.19 16.02
CA ALA A 25 -26.88 -21.97 15.75
C ALA A 25 -25.92 -20.82 15.38
N VAL A 26 -26.35 -19.98 14.44
CA VAL A 26 -25.64 -18.73 14.11
C VAL A 26 -25.47 -17.91 15.38
N PRO A 27 -24.27 -17.34 15.65
CA PRO A 27 -24.02 -16.56 16.86
C PRO A 27 -24.97 -15.38 17.00
N THR A 28 -25.23 -14.96 18.24
CA THR A 28 -25.98 -13.73 18.50
C THR A 28 -25.07 -12.49 18.42
N ALA A 29 -25.67 -11.32 18.13
CA ALA A 29 -24.93 -10.08 18.10
C ALA A 29 -24.32 -9.73 19.47
N PRO A 30 -23.09 -9.19 19.54
CA PRO A 30 -22.49 -8.76 20.79
C PRO A 30 -23.15 -7.46 21.27
N ALA A 31 -23.12 -7.22 22.58
CA ALA A 31 -23.66 -5.99 23.18
C ALA A 31 -22.52 -5.10 23.69
N ILE A 32 -22.34 -3.91 23.08
CA ILE A 32 -21.34 -2.93 23.54
C ILE A 32 -21.84 -2.32 24.84
N ALA A 33 -21.13 -2.57 25.94
CA ALA A 33 -21.46 -2.09 27.28
C ALA A 33 -20.81 -0.72 27.57
N GLN A 34 -19.58 -0.51 27.09
CA GLN A 34 -18.84 0.72 27.35
C GLN A 34 -17.89 1.05 26.19
N VAL A 35 -17.71 2.35 25.95
CA VAL A 35 -16.68 2.89 25.07
C VAL A 35 -15.72 3.72 25.90
N ALA A 36 -14.45 3.32 25.93
CA ALA A 36 -13.38 4.15 26.49
C ALA A 36 -12.56 4.74 25.35
N THR A 37 -12.11 5.97 25.50
CA THR A 37 -11.30 6.67 24.52
C THR A 37 -9.94 7.03 25.12
N GLY A 38 -8.91 6.83 24.35
CA GLY A 38 -7.53 7.15 24.72
C GLY A 38 -6.81 7.86 23.57
N PRO A 39 -5.51 8.13 23.71
CA PRO A 39 -4.70 8.69 22.65
C PRO A 39 -4.73 7.81 21.41
N GLN A 40 -5.28 8.36 20.31
CA GLN A 40 -5.40 7.68 19.02
C GLN A 40 -6.07 6.30 19.09
N ALA A 41 -6.91 6.04 20.10
CA ALA A 41 -7.53 4.74 20.29
C ALA A 41 -8.94 4.83 20.87
N ILE A 42 -9.76 3.85 20.51
CA ILE A 42 -11.05 3.55 21.12
C ILE A 42 -11.00 2.12 21.62
N THR A 43 -11.35 1.91 22.88
CA THR A 43 -11.51 0.58 23.46
C THR A 43 -12.98 0.32 23.72
N LEU A 44 -13.51 -0.75 23.17
CA LEU A 44 -14.87 -1.21 23.40
C LEU A 44 -14.83 -2.34 24.43
N TYR A 45 -15.65 -2.21 25.46
CA TYR A 45 -15.98 -3.31 26.38
C TYR A 45 -17.37 -3.82 25.98
N TYR A 46 -17.48 -5.11 25.76
CA TYR A 46 -18.70 -5.70 25.24
C TYR A 46 -18.96 -7.07 25.83
N GLU A 47 -20.22 -7.46 25.86
CA GLU A 47 -20.61 -8.84 26.13
C GLU A 47 -20.64 -9.59 24.79
N PRO A 48 -19.87 -10.70 24.68
CA PRO A 48 -19.87 -11.50 23.48
C PRO A 48 -21.25 -12.15 23.24
N GLY A 49 -21.63 -12.27 21.99
CA GLY A 49 -22.82 -13.02 21.64
C GLY A 49 -22.67 -14.51 21.94
N ALA A 50 -23.79 -15.19 22.17
CA ALA A 50 -23.79 -16.64 22.35
C ALA A 50 -23.21 -17.34 21.10
N GLY A 51 -22.38 -18.36 21.29
CA GLY A 51 -21.69 -19.06 20.20
C GLY A 51 -20.44 -18.35 19.67
N ALA A 52 -19.89 -17.38 20.40
CA ALA A 52 -18.70 -16.63 20.02
C ALA A 52 -17.44 -17.48 20.04
N SER A 53 -16.70 -17.51 18.92
CA SER A 53 -15.30 -17.94 18.85
C SER A 53 -14.35 -16.74 18.76
N SER A 54 -14.79 -15.66 18.12
CA SER A 54 -14.07 -14.38 18.03
C SER A 54 -15.05 -13.23 17.77
N THR A 55 -14.53 -12.02 17.77
CA THR A 55 -15.29 -10.80 17.49
C THR A 55 -14.56 -9.97 16.45
N GLU A 56 -15.33 -9.35 15.56
CA GLU A 56 -14.82 -8.39 14.58
C GLU A 56 -15.49 -7.04 14.77
N TYR A 57 -14.78 -5.98 14.41
CA TYR A 57 -15.31 -4.62 14.38
C TYR A 57 -15.37 -4.06 12.95
N SER A 58 -16.30 -3.15 12.70
CA SER A 58 -16.29 -2.27 11.53
C SER A 58 -16.32 -0.81 12.00
N LEU A 59 -15.39 -0.02 11.46
CA LEU A 59 -15.21 1.40 11.78
C LEU A 59 -15.76 2.24 10.63
N ASP A 60 -16.67 3.18 10.93
CA ASP A 60 -17.29 4.09 9.95
C ASP A 60 -17.89 3.37 8.72
N ASN A 61 -18.49 2.19 8.91
CA ASN A 61 -18.99 1.27 7.89
C ASN A 61 -17.90 0.69 6.96
N GLY A 62 -16.63 0.74 7.36
CA GLY A 62 -15.51 0.11 6.67
C GLY A 62 -15.53 -1.43 6.77
N PRO A 63 -14.49 -2.10 6.27
CA PRO A 63 -14.39 -3.55 6.29
C PRO A 63 -14.36 -4.11 7.73
N TRP A 64 -14.77 -5.37 7.87
CA TRP A 64 -14.70 -6.08 9.13
C TRP A 64 -13.26 -6.49 9.45
N THR A 65 -12.83 -6.19 10.66
CA THR A 65 -11.48 -6.46 11.16
C THR A 65 -11.56 -7.22 12.48
N ALA A 66 -10.73 -8.23 12.66
CA ALA A 66 -10.70 -9.02 13.89
C ALA A 66 -10.25 -8.19 15.09
N CYS A 67 -10.97 -8.32 16.22
CA CYS A 67 -10.47 -7.86 17.51
C CYS A 67 -9.37 -8.79 18.00
N THR A 68 -8.19 -8.24 18.29
CA THR A 68 -7.01 -9.02 18.73
C THR A 68 -6.91 -9.11 20.26
N ASP A 69 -7.70 -8.33 20.97
CA ASP A 69 -7.78 -8.36 22.43
C ASP A 69 -8.53 -9.62 22.94
N PRO A 70 -8.43 -9.95 24.23
CA PRO A 70 -9.25 -10.99 24.84
C PRO A 70 -10.75 -10.74 24.60
N ILE A 71 -11.52 -11.81 24.45
CA ILE A 71 -12.99 -11.75 24.28
C ILE A 71 -13.60 -10.86 25.37
N GLY A 72 -14.46 -9.93 24.95
CA GLY A 72 -15.06 -8.89 25.83
C GLY A 72 -14.38 -7.53 25.75
N THR A 73 -13.25 -7.44 25.05
CA THR A 73 -12.54 -6.17 24.83
C THR A 73 -12.10 -6.08 23.36
N CYS A 74 -12.16 -4.87 22.78
CA CYS A 74 -11.69 -4.61 21.43
C CYS A 74 -11.08 -3.21 21.35
N THR A 75 -9.75 -3.12 21.19
CA THR A 75 -9.04 -1.85 21.10
C THR A 75 -8.71 -1.55 19.64
N ILE A 76 -9.19 -0.42 19.16
CA ILE A 76 -8.97 0.09 17.81
C ILE A 76 -7.98 1.25 17.92
N GLY A 77 -6.76 1.03 17.46
CA GLY A 77 -5.68 2.02 17.48
C GLY A 77 -5.50 2.73 16.15
N GLY A 78 -4.58 3.72 16.12
CA GLY A 78 -4.24 4.47 14.91
C GLY A 78 -5.30 5.52 14.51
N LEU A 79 -6.18 5.89 15.42
CA LEU A 79 -7.28 6.81 15.18
C LEU A 79 -6.83 8.27 15.37
N MET A 80 -7.53 9.18 14.67
CA MET A 80 -7.31 10.62 14.83
C MET A 80 -7.97 11.11 16.11
N ASN A 81 -7.21 11.79 16.98
CA ASN A 81 -7.76 12.48 18.12
C ASN A 81 -8.72 13.59 17.67
N GLY A 82 -9.83 13.75 18.39
CA GLY A 82 -10.85 14.77 18.10
C GLY A 82 -11.83 14.42 16.99
N ARG A 83 -11.64 13.32 16.26
CA ARG A 83 -12.59 12.82 15.27
C ARG A 83 -13.57 11.85 15.92
N THR A 84 -14.86 11.99 15.62
CA THR A 84 -15.88 11.01 16.01
C THR A 84 -15.81 9.80 15.06
N TYR A 85 -15.73 8.61 15.63
CA TYR A 85 -15.80 7.35 14.90
C TYR A 85 -17.06 6.59 15.31
N ARG A 86 -17.71 5.97 14.33
CA ARG A 86 -18.82 5.05 14.55
C ARG A 86 -18.31 3.61 14.47
N VAL A 87 -18.54 2.81 15.49
CA VAL A 87 -18.07 1.42 15.57
C VAL A 87 -19.24 0.49 15.77
N VAL A 88 -19.25 -0.63 15.08
CA VAL A 88 -20.12 -1.77 15.31
C VAL A 88 -19.27 -3.03 15.48
N LEU A 89 -19.77 -3.98 16.24
CA LEU A 89 -19.15 -5.30 16.45
C LEU A 89 -20.03 -6.39 15.83
N ARG A 90 -19.43 -7.53 15.45
CA ARG A 90 -20.16 -8.75 15.18
C ARG A 90 -19.42 -9.95 15.79
N THR A 91 -20.18 -10.95 16.16
CA THR A 91 -19.65 -12.23 16.65
C THR A 91 -19.35 -13.14 15.48
N VAL A 92 -18.24 -13.85 15.53
CA VAL A 92 -17.88 -14.94 14.62
C VAL A 92 -17.90 -16.24 15.39
N GLY A 93 -18.57 -17.27 14.85
CA GLY A 93 -18.66 -18.60 15.43
C GLY A 93 -18.63 -19.69 14.37
N PRO A 94 -18.65 -20.97 14.75
CA PRO A 94 -18.55 -22.08 13.82
C PRO A 94 -19.68 -22.10 12.75
N ALA A 95 -20.87 -21.65 13.10
CA ALA A 95 -22.03 -21.60 12.20
C ALA A 95 -22.12 -20.29 11.40
N GLY A 96 -21.11 -19.40 11.47
CA GLY A 96 -21.08 -18.15 10.70
C GLY A 96 -20.94 -16.90 11.55
N THR A 97 -21.39 -15.75 11.01
CA THR A 97 -21.30 -14.45 11.69
C THR A 97 -22.67 -13.92 12.11
N SER A 98 -22.72 -13.23 13.24
CA SER A 98 -23.93 -12.59 13.74
C SER A 98 -24.33 -11.36 12.93
N ALA A 99 -25.55 -10.85 13.17
CA ALA A 99 -25.88 -9.46 12.85
C ALA A 99 -24.94 -8.49 13.60
N PRO A 100 -24.72 -7.26 13.08
CA PRO A 100 -23.97 -6.24 13.79
C PRO A 100 -24.65 -5.82 15.11
N SER A 101 -23.82 -5.41 16.08
CA SER A 101 -24.29 -4.76 17.31
C SER A 101 -25.01 -3.44 17.01
N THR A 102 -25.70 -2.89 18.01
CA THR A 102 -26.05 -1.47 18.00
C THR A 102 -24.74 -0.65 17.86
N PRO A 103 -24.76 0.43 17.02
CA PRO A 103 -23.58 1.26 16.87
C PRO A 103 -23.21 2.00 18.16
N ALA A 104 -21.92 2.08 18.42
CA ALA A 104 -21.35 2.97 19.41
C ALA A 104 -20.49 4.04 18.76
N SER A 105 -20.30 5.17 19.41
CA SER A 105 -19.43 6.24 18.94
C SER A 105 -18.37 6.56 19.98
N GLY A 106 -17.15 6.85 19.50
CA GLY A 106 -16.03 7.28 20.34
C GLY A 106 -15.25 8.40 19.68
N VAL A 107 -14.70 9.29 20.50
CA VAL A 107 -13.79 10.35 20.05
C VAL A 107 -12.46 10.11 20.74
N PRO A 108 -11.44 9.57 20.04
CA PRO A 108 -10.12 9.45 20.60
C PRO A 108 -9.63 10.79 21.11
N SER A 109 -9.11 10.82 22.32
CA SER A 109 -8.59 12.05 22.91
C SER A 109 -7.36 11.72 23.73
N SER A 110 -6.32 12.53 23.57
CA SER A 110 -5.27 12.52 24.59
C SER A 110 -5.88 12.93 25.94
N PRO A 111 -5.45 12.34 27.06
CA PRO A 111 -5.78 12.86 28.37
C PRO A 111 -5.49 14.36 28.35
N VAL A 112 -6.41 15.17 28.86
CA VAL A 112 -6.19 16.61 28.96
C VAL A 112 -4.89 16.81 29.74
N GLY A 113 -3.81 17.16 29.02
CA GLY A 113 -2.60 17.63 29.64
C GLY A 113 -1.27 17.21 29.06
N VAL A 114 -1.02 15.96 28.63
CA VAL A 114 0.37 15.60 28.26
C VAL A 114 0.39 14.61 27.09
N ASP A 115 0.77 15.11 25.91
CA ASP A 115 1.24 14.28 24.81
C ASP A 115 2.64 13.74 25.20
N PRO A 116 2.83 12.40 25.35
CA PRO A 116 4.10 11.82 25.79
C PRO A 116 5.25 12.10 24.83
N ASP A 117 4.93 12.48 23.59
CA ASP A 117 5.91 12.82 22.58
C ASP A 117 6.22 14.32 22.53
N LYS A 118 5.42 15.17 23.22
CA LYS A 118 5.59 16.62 23.31
C LYS A 118 5.93 17.06 24.72
N PRO A 119 7.21 17.16 25.08
CA PRO A 119 7.59 17.52 26.44
C PRO A 119 7.18 18.96 26.79
N VAL A 120 6.59 19.16 27.97
CA VAL A 120 6.16 20.46 28.48
C VAL A 120 7.36 21.41 28.66
N SER A 121 8.52 20.84 28.99
CA SER A 121 9.79 21.58 29.07
C SER A 121 10.96 20.70 28.63
N VAL A 122 11.99 21.29 28.09
CA VAL A 122 13.23 20.61 27.70
C VAL A 122 14.44 21.31 28.32
N ALA A 123 15.33 20.54 28.88
CA ALA A 123 16.60 21.07 29.40
C ALA A 123 17.57 21.33 28.24
N GLY A 124 18.30 22.44 28.32
CA GLY A 124 19.37 22.79 27.38
C GLY A 124 18.90 23.48 26.10
N LYS A 125 19.82 23.57 25.13
CA LYS A 125 19.55 24.24 23.85
C LYS A 125 18.63 23.40 22.97
N VAL A 126 17.65 24.05 22.35
CA VAL A 126 16.73 23.44 21.38
C VAL A 126 17.17 23.73 19.97
N ARG A 127 17.04 22.75 19.07
CA ARG A 127 17.10 22.91 17.63
C ARG A 127 15.75 22.48 17.03
N ARG A 128 15.14 23.36 16.24
CA ARG A 128 13.91 23.05 15.49
C ARG A 128 14.23 22.23 14.25
N VAL A 129 13.54 21.10 14.10
CA VAL A 129 13.64 20.24 12.94
C VAL A 129 12.50 20.57 11.99
N THR A 130 12.83 20.88 10.75
CA THR A 130 11.88 21.06 9.65
C THR A 130 11.85 19.82 8.78
N ALA A 131 10.85 19.69 7.91
CA ALA A 131 10.85 18.67 6.88
C ALA A 131 10.35 19.27 5.55
N ARG A 132 10.80 18.65 4.46
CA ARG A 132 10.25 18.86 3.14
C ARG A 132 9.34 17.68 2.80
N PHE A 133 8.13 17.99 2.40
CA PHE A 133 7.22 16.99 1.83
C PHE A 133 7.59 16.76 0.36
N ASP A 134 7.68 15.48 -0.03
CA ASP A 134 7.95 15.06 -1.39
C ASP A 134 6.94 13.99 -1.79
N ALA A 135 6.05 14.33 -2.70
CA ALA A 135 4.97 13.42 -3.09
C ALA A 135 5.42 12.24 -3.96
N ALA A 136 6.54 12.32 -4.65
CA ALA A 136 6.96 11.27 -5.59
C ALA A 136 8.46 11.20 -5.87
N GLY A 137 9.32 11.72 -5.00
CA GLY A 137 10.79 11.57 -5.12
C GLY A 137 11.45 12.31 -6.29
N ASN A 138 10.70 12.81 -7.26
CA ASN A 138 11.18 13.59 -8.41
C ASN A 138 10.10 14.53 -8.98
N ILE A 139 9.02 14.78 -8.24
CA ILE A 139 8.03 15.79 -8.62
C ILE A 139 8.37 17.07 -7.88
N PRO A 140 8.50 18.19 -8.58
CA PRO A 140 8.75 19.49 -7.95
C PRO A 140 7.70 19.77 -6.88
N ASP A 141 8.11 20.48 -5.83
CA ASP A 141 7.29 20.87 -4.70
C ASP A 141 5.82 21.13 -5.09
N VAL A 142 4.93 20.27 -4.64
CA VAL A 142 3.49 20.34 -4.93
C VAL A 142 2.73 21.24 -3.96
N SER A 143 3.43 22.02 -3.15
CA SER A 143 2.83 23.01 -2.26
C SER A 143 1.99 24.00 -3.09
N GLY A 144 0.66 23.85 -2.99
CA GLY A 144 -0.29 24.74 -3.64
C GLY A 144 -0.77 24.38 -5.04
N VAL A 145 -0.24 23.36 -5.70
CA VAL A 145 -0.71 22.90 -7.01
C VAL A 145 -1.45 21.59 -6.86
N ARG A 146 -2.69 21.53 -7.32
CA ARG A 146 -3.48 20.27 -7.42
C ARG A 146 -2.90 19.38 -8.52
N THR A 147 -1.70 18.86 -8.30
CA THR A 147 -1.10 17.91 -9.22
C THR A 147 -1.81 16.58 -9.08
N ARG A 148 -2.33 16.08 -10.19
CA ARG A 148 -2.90 14.73 -10.25
C ARG A 148 -1.78 13.74 -10.50
N LEU A 149 -1.62 12.79 -9.59
CA LEU A 149 -0.57 11.76 -9.61
C LEU A 149 -1.18 10.38 -9.88
N GLY A 150 -0.37 9.48 -10.42
CA GLY A 150 -0.75 8.08 -10.59
C GLY A 150 -0.76 7.32 -9.26
N GLY A 151 -1.41 6.15 -9.29
CA GLY A 151 -1.66 5.33 -8.10
C GLY A 151 -0.41 4.72 -7.43
N GLY A 152 0.74 4.73 -8.10
CA GLY A 152 2.00 4.20 -7.56
C GLY A 152 2.87 5.22 -6.81
N THR A 153 2.38 6.43 -6.61
CA THR A 153 3.09 7.51 -5.90
C THR A 153 3.40 7.12 -4.45
N LEU A 154 4.61 7.43 -3.96
CA LEU A 154 5.04 7.16 -2.59
C LEU A 154 5.48 8.47 -1.91
N PRO A 155 4.58 9.12 -1.15
CA PRO A 155 4.90 10.38 -0.48
C PRO A 155 5.91 10.16 0.65
N SER A 156 6.81 11.13 0.82
CA SER A 156 7.83 11.11 1.86
C SER A 156 7.96 12.45 2.57
N LEU A 157 8.46 12.39 3.81
CA LEU A 157 8.98 13.54 4.53
C LEU A 157 10.48 13.37 4.71
N VAL A 158 11.22 14.41 4.31
CA VAL A 158 12.68 14.48 4.45
C VAL A 158 13.03 15.52 5.51
N PHE A 159 13.47 15.06 6.68
CA PHE A 159 13.77 15.91 7.83
C PHE A 159 15.13 16.60 7.72
N SER A 160 15.24 17.82 8.24
CA SER A 160 16.48 18.62 8.24
C SER A 160 17.53 18.10 9.23
N ALA A 161 17.18 17.13 10.10
CA ALA A 161 18.08 16.47 11.03
C ALA A 161 17.72 14.98 11.20
N PRO A 162 18.66 14.12 11.64
CA PRO A 162 18.36 12.73 11.97
C PRO A 162 17.28 12.61 13.05
N VAL A 163 16.36 11.67 12.88
CA VAL A 163 15.28 11.38 13.82
C VAL A 163 15.59 10.10 14.58
N ALA A 164 15.85 10.21 15.87
CA ALA A 164 16.10 9.07 16.75
C ALA A 164 14.78 8.47 17.28
N ARG A 165 13.77 9.31 17.54
CA ARG A 165 12.46 8.88 18.05
C ARG A 165 11.46 8.67 16.90
N LYS A 166 11.78 7.75 16.02
CA LYS A 166 11.01 7.44 14.81
C LYS A 166 9.54 7.12 15.10
N ALA A 167 9.26 6.32 16.13
CA ALA A 167 7.90 5.98 16.55
C ALA A 167 7.07 7.20 16.97
N ALA A 168 7.70 8.20 17.63
CA ALA A 168 7.04 9.44 17.97
C ALA A 168 6.58 10.21 16.71
N VAL A 169 7.43 10.25 15.69
CA VAL A 169 7.08 10.89 14.41
C VAL A 169 5.92 10.15 13.72
N GLU A 170 5.98 8.82 13.64
CA GLU A 170 4.92 8.04 12.99
C GLU A 170 3.54 8.22 13.64
N ARG A 171 3.48 8.32 14.99
CA ARG A 171 2.22 8.57 15.71
C ARG A 171 1.56 9.89 15.37
N HIS A 172 2.34 10.85 14.89
CA HIS A 172 1.88 12.20 14.56
C HIS A 172 1.62 12.42 13.06
N LEU A 173 1.59 11.34 12.28
CA LEU A 173 1.34 11.36 10.83
C LEU A 173 0.15 10.45 10.49
N VAL A 174 -0.93 11.03 9.98
CA VAL A 174 -2.15 10.32 9.62
C VAL A 174 -2.42 10.50 8.13
N VAL A 175 -2.75 9.41 7.43
CA VAL A 175 -3.01 9.42 5.99
C VAL A 175 -4.45 9.02 5.71
N THR A 176 -5.16 9.88 5.01
CA THR A 176 -6.55 9.65 4.59
C THR A 176 -6.70 9.83 3.09
N ALA A 177 -7.71 9.18 2.53
CA ALA A 177 -8.16 9.38 1.16
C ALA A 177 -9.62 9.82 1.17
N THR A 178 -9.93 10.90 0.44
CA THR A 178 -11.29 11.36 0.21
C THR A 178 -11.69 11.07 -1.23
N SER A 179 -12.70 10.25 -1.43
CA SER A 179 -13.22 9.89 -2.75
C SER A 179 -13.90 11.07 -3.44
N ALA A 180 -14.23 10.92 -4.72
CA ALA A 180 -15.02 11.92 -5.47
C ALA A 180 -16.43 12.12 -4.90
N SER A 181 -16.99 11.11 -4.21
CA SER A 181 -18.27 11.21 -3.49
C SER A 181 -18.17 11.91 -2.13
N GLY A 182 -16.98 12.32 -1.69
CA GLY A 182 -16.74 13.00 -0.42
C GLY A 182 -16.54 12.07 0.79
N VAL A 183 -16.51 10.76 0.59
CA VAL A 183 -16.22 9.80 1.66
C VAL A 183 -14.74 9.85 1.98
N THR A 184 -14.39 10.04 3.25
CA THR A 184 -13.01 10.07 3.74
C THR A 184 -12.72 8.84 4.58
N GLU A 185 -11.67 8.12 4.25
CA GLU A 185 -11.25 6.89 4.93
C GLU A 185 -9.76 6.93 5.27
N LEU A 186 -9.36 6.19 6.31
CA LEU A 186 -7.95 5.93 6.57
C LEU A 186 -7.39 5.03 5.46
N VAL A 187 -6.21 5.37 4.97
CA VAL A 187 -5.54 4.56 3.96
C VAL A 187 -4.82 3.39 4.63
N PRO A 188 -5.17 2.13 4.27
CA PRO A 188 -4.39 0.98 4.70
C PRO A 188 -2.95 1.08 4.21
N GLY A 189 -2.00 1.18 5.13
CA GLY A 189 -0.61 1.40 4.77
C GLY A 189 0.31 1.51 5.99
N ALA A 190 1.58 1.74 5.75
CA ALA A 190 2.56 1.93 6.81
C ALA A 190 3.63 2.96 6.43
N TRP A 191 4.07 3.71 7.43
CA TRP A 191 5.29 4.51 7.34
C TRP A 191 6.50 3.59 7.39
N GLY A 192 7.49 3.84 6.58
CA GLY A 192 8.75 3.10 6.56
C GLY A 192 9.94 4.05 6.46
N TRP A 193 10.93 3.87 7.34
CA TRP A 193 12.17 4.66 7.32
C TRP A 193 13.15 4.04 6.34
N ILE A 194 13.57 4.82 5.36
CA ILE A 194 14.60 4.41 4.38
C ILE A 194 15.99 4.84 4.82
N ASP A 195 16.07 5.87 5.67
CA ASP A 195 17.26 6.32 6.37
C ASP A 195 16.88 7.02 7.69
N ASP A 196 17.81 7.76 8.31
CA ASP A 196 17.56 8.45 9.58
C ASP A 196 16.81 9.78 9.44
N ARG A 197 16.60 10.24 8.20
CA ARG A 197 15.94 11.53 7.90
C ARG A 197 14.72 11.38 7.02
N THR A 198 14.56 10.25 6.36
CA THR A 198 13.53 10.06 5.34
C THR A 198 12.55 8.97 5.76
N VAL A 199 11.29 9.37 5.91
CA VAL A 199 10.17 8.46 6.13
C VAL A 199 9.25 8.51 4.92
N VAL A 200 8.80 7.34 4.46
CA VAL A 200 7.94 7.17 3.28
C VAL A 200 6.66 6.48 3.70
N PHE A 201 5.53 6.97 3.26
CA PHE A 201 4.28 6.23 3.40
C PHE A 201 4.06 5.35 2.18
N ARG A 202 3.91 4.06 2.43
CA ARG A 202 3.51 3.10 1.41
C ARG A 202 2.15 2.55 1.77
N PRO A 203 1.09 2.81 0.94
CA PRO A 203 -0.16 2.11 1.08
C PRO A 203 0.05 0.63 0.78
N GLN A 204 -0.80 -0.23 1.32
CA GLN A 204 -0.71 -1.67 1.05
C GLN A 204 -0.99 -1.98 -0.42
N ARG A 205 -1.93 -1.27 -1.02
CA ARG A 205 -2.29 -1.30 -2.45
C ARG A 205 -2.01 0.06 -3.09
N TYR A 206 -2.07 0.15 -4.41
CA TYR A 206 -1.98 1.45 -5.08
C TYR A 206 -3.07 2.40 -4.58
N TRP A 207 -2.79 3.71 -4.63
CA TRP A 207 -3.76 4.71 -4.20
C TRP A 207 -5.10 4.55 -4.94
N PRO A 208 -6.23 4.80 -4.24
CA PRO A 208 -7.53 4.83 -4.89
C PRO A 208 -7.55 5.91 -5.97
N ALA A 209 -8.19 5.61 -7.10
CA ALA A 209 -8.32 6.54 -8.20
C ALA A 209 -9.23 7.73 -7.85
N LYS A 210 -8.99 8.88 -8.49
CA LYS A 210 -9.87 10.06 -8.42
C LYS A 210 -10.16 10.54 -6.99
N SER A 211 -9.17 10.40 -6.11
CA SER A 211 -9.27 10.72 -4.69
C SER A 211 -8.33 11.87 -4.31
N THR A 212 -8.66 12.57 -3.25
CA THR A 212 -7.73 13.49 -2.59
C THR A 212 -7.07 12.76 -1.42
N ILE A 213 -5.76 12.66 -1.46
CA ILE A 213 -4.95 12.10 -0.38
C ILE A 213 -4.50 13.23 0.52
N ALA A 214 -4.70 13.07 1.82
CA ALA A 214 -4.28 14.02 2.83
C ALA A 214 -3.36 13.35 3.86
N ILE A 215 -2.22 13.96 4.11
CA ILE A 215 -1.30 13.60 5.19
C ILE A 215 -1.41 14.68 6.25
N THR A 216 -2.08 14.37 7.34
CA THR A 216 -2.19 15.27 8.50
C THR A 216 -0.98 15.06 9.39
N SER A 217 -0.29 16.14 9.69
CA SER A 217 0.90 16.18 10.55
C SER A 217 0.64 17.05 11.77
N THR A 218 1.00 16.53 12.95
CA THR A 218 0.96 17.25 14.23
C THR A 218 2.34 17.18 14.91
N LEU A 219 3.40 17.34 14.12
CA LEU A 219 4.80 17.15 14.50
C LEU A 219 5.40 18.35 15.26
N GLY A 220 4.70 19.48 15.35
CA GLY A 220 5.15 20.63 16.13
C GLY A 220 5.41 20.25 17.58
N ASP A 221 6.57 20.64 18.10
CA ASP A 221 7.07 20.33 19.45
C ASP A 221 7.28 18.85 19.79
N VAL A 222 7.08 17.93 18.84
CA VAL A 222 7.42 16.52 19.04
C VAL A 222 8.92 16.35 19.27
N LEU A 223 9.28 15.62 20.32
CA LEU A 223 10.65 15.27 20.62
C LEU A 223 11.17 14.22 19.66
N MET A 224 12.07 14.61 18.76
CA MET A 224 12.63 13.77 17.71
C MET A 224 13.97 13.13 18.07
N GLY A 225 14.65 13.64 19.12
CA GLY A 225 15.93 13.09 19.58
C GLY A 225 16.86 14.15 20.14
N ARG A 226 18.17 13.87 20.10
CA ARG A 226 19.25 14.79 20.49
C ARG A 226 20.39 14.68 19.46
N ALA A 227 20.98 15.80 19.11
CA ALA A 227 22.18 15.88 18.27
C ALA A 227 22.98 17.13 18.63
N ASP A 228 24.30 17.06 18.58
CA ASP A 228 25.23 18.16 18.83
C ASP A 228 24.95 18.89 20.15
N GLY A 229 24.65 18.16 21.21
CA GLY A 229 24.33 18.71 22.53
C GLY A 229 22.99 19.45 22.61
N ARG A 230 22.16 19.38 21.56
CA ARG A 230 20.85 20.06 21.48
C ARG A 230 19.72 19.05 21.48
N THR A 231 18.61 19.43 22.10
CA THR A 231 17.34 18.68 21.98
C THR A 231 16.68 19.02 20.65
N LEU A 232 16.31 17.99 19.88
CA LEU A 232 15.63 18.12 18.59
C LEU A 232 14.12 18.09 18.81
N LEU A 233 13.44 19.20 18.51
CA LEU A 233 11.98 19.30 18.53
C LEU A 233 11.48 19.61 17.12
N GLY A 234 10.34 19.03 16.75
CA GLY A 234 9.65 19.39 15.52
C GLY A 234 9.36 20.90 15.47
N SER A 235 9.55 21.52 14.32
CA SER A 235 9.12 22.91 14.11
C SER A 235 7.59 22.99 14.13
N PRO A 236 6.98 24.01 14.74
CA PRO A 236 5.53 24.24 14.61
C PRO A 236 5.06 24.35 13.16
N THR A 237 5.96 24.69 12.22
CA THR A 237 5.66 24.71 10.78
C THR A 237 5.39 23.33 10.18
N LEU A 238 5.63 22.26 10.92
CA LEU A 238 5.30 20.90 10.49
C LEU A 238 3.85 20.51 10.78
N ASP A 239 3.14 21.29 11.60
CA ASP A 239 1.72 21.07 11.83
C ASP A 239 0.93 21.55 10.61
N GLY A 240 0.06 20.68 10.11
CA GLY A 240 -0.74 21.01 8.95
C GLY A 240 -1.18 19.78 8.14
N VAL A 241 -1.69 20.04 6.95
CA VAL A 241 -2.17 19.00 6.04
C VAL A 241 -1.49 19.15 4.69
N TYR A 242 -0.77 18.12 4.29
CA TYR A 242 -0.18 18.00 2.95
C TYR A 242 -1.12 17.21 2.07
N THR A 243 -1.48 17.74 0.90
CA THR A 243 -2.45 17.08 0.02
C THR A 243 -1.92 16.90 -1.39
N PHE A 244 -2.33 15.81 -2.01
CA PHE A 244 -2.23 15.62 -3.47
C PHE A 244 -3.47 14.90 -3.98
N ALA A 245 -3.75 15.00 -5.27
CA ALA A 245 -4.87 14.32 -5.88
C ALA A 245 -4.38 13.14 -6.73
N THR A 246 -5.07 12.01 -6.65
CA THR A 246 -4.87 10.89 -7.57
C THR A 246 -5.70 11.10 -8.84
N ALA A 247 -5.14 10.67 -9.97
CA ALA A 247 -5.84 10.64 -11.24
C ALA A 247 -6.67 9.34 -11.38
N ARG A 248 -6.98 8.99 -12.63
CA ARG A 248 -7.47 7.67 -12.96
C ARG A 248 -6.47 6.59 -12.53
N ALA A 249 -6.95 5.39 -12.26
CA ALA A 249 -6.09 4.23 -12.18
C ALA A 249 -5.45 3.93 -13.54
N PHE A 250 -4.14 3.66 -13.55
CA PHE A 250 -3.42 3.20 -14.74
C PHE A 250 -2.40 2.16 -14.34
N VAL A 251 -2.50 0.98 -14.96
CA VAL A 251 -1.54 -0.11 -14.79
C VAL A 251 -1.18 -0.68 -16.15
N ALA A 252 0.11 -0.69 -16.49
CA ALA A 252 0.64 -1.42 -17.63
C ALA A 252 1.28 -2.72 -17.14
N GLN A 253 0.72 -3.86 -17.50
CA GLN A 253 1.30 -5.18 -17.24
C GLN A 253 2.14 -5.60 -18.44
N VAL A 254 3.42 -5.83 -18.18
CA VAL A 254 4.43 -6.20 -19.17
C VAL A 254 4.89 -7.62 -18.90
N ASP A 255 4.71 -8.50 -19.87
CA ASP A 255 5.11 -9.89 -19.79
C ASP A 255 6.20 -10.19 -20.83
N GLY A 256 7.42 -10.46 -20.33
CA GLY A 256 8.58 -10.78 -21.14
C GLY A 256 8.48 -12.13 -21.85
N SER A 257 7.69 -13.08 -21.34
CA SER A 257 7.49 -14.38 -21.98
C SER A 257 6.64 -14.26 -23.24
N THR A 258 5.57 -13.49 -23.17
CA THR A 258 4.65 -13.23 -24.31
C THR A 258 5.07 -12.02 -25.15
N LYS A 259 6.01 -11.21 -24.66
CA LYS A 259 6.47 -9.97 -25.29
C LYS A 259 5.32 -9.03 -25.61
N SER A 260 4.44 -8.91 -24.61
CA SER A 260 3.24 -8.07 -24.69
C SER A 260 3.16 -7.09 -23.50
N MET A 261 2.52 -5.97 -23.75
CA MET A 261 2.13 -5.00 -22.74
C MET A 261 0.61 -4.84 -22.81
N ARG A 262 -0.08 -5.14 -21.71
CA ARG A 262 -1.51 -4.90 -21.55
C ARG A 262 -1.72 -3.71 -20.64
N VAL A 263 -2.63 -2.82 -21.01
CA VAL A 263 -2.90 -1.60 -20.26
C VAL A 263 -4.32 -1.58 -19.76
N TRP A 264 -4.47 -1.33 -18.47
CA TRP A 264 -5.75 -1.12 -17.79
C TRP A 264 -5.89 0.33 -17.36
N MET A 265 -7.09 0.86 -17.50
CA MET A 265 -7.47 2.17 -16.97
C MET A 265 -8.82 2.06 -16.27
N ASP A 266 -8.87 2.50 -15.02
CA ASP A 266 -10.07 2.42 -14.15
C ASP A 266 -10.73 1.02 -14.12
N GLY A 267 -9.92 -0.04 -14.16
CA GLY A 267 -10.36 -1.44 -14.16
C GLY A 267 -10.55 -2.08 -15.52
N ASP A 268 -10.70 -1.30 -16.59
CA ASP A 268 -10.92 -1.81 -17.95
C ASP A 268 -9.60 -2.02 -18.69
N ARG A 269 -9.48 -3.14 -19.44
CA ARG A 269 -8.38 -3.36 -20.36
C ARG A 269 -8.59 -2.53 -21.63
N VAL A 270 -7.82 -1.46 -21.79
CA VAL A 270 -7.98 -0.49 -22.88
C VAL A 270 -7.06 -0.72 -24.07
N LYS A 271 -5.88 -1.36 -23.86
CA LYS A 271 -4.89 -1.61 -24.93
C LYS A 271 -4.09 -2.88 -24.67
N GLU A 272 -3.60 -3.46 -25.78
CA GLU A 272 -2.57 -4.48 -25.79
C GLU A 272 -1.58 -4.18 -26.91
N PHE A 273 -0.29 -4.24 -26.61
CA PHE A 273 0.80 -3.92 -27.52
C PHE A 273 1.80 -5.07 -27.61
N ARG A 274 2.32 -5.33 -28.80
CA ARG A 274 3.52 -6.15 -28.98
C ARG A 274 4.74 -5.30 -28.66
N ILE A 275 5.65 -5.83 -27.89
CA ILE A 275 6.87 -5.17 -27.42
C ILE A 275 8.10 -6.04 -27.63
N SER A 276 9.28 -5.47 -27.40
CA SER A 276 10.54 -6.20 -27.23
C SER A 276 11.29 -5.58 -26.06
N LEU A 277 11.81 -6.41 -25.20
CA LEU A 277 12.53 -6.04 -23.98
C LEU A 277 14.05 -6.22 -24.12
N GLY A 278 14.78 -6.09 -23.03
CA GLY A 278 16.21 -6.35 -22.94
C GLY A 278 16.56 -7.77 -23.39
N GLY A 279 17.60 -7.89 -24.22
CA GLY A 279 18.17 -9.16 -24.66
C GLY A 279 19.10 -9.76 -23.61
N PRO A 280 19.79 -10.89 -23.95
CA PRO A 280 20.79 -11.49 -23.08
C PRO A 280 21.84 -10.47 -22.63
N ASP A 281 22.26 -10.57 -21.38
CA ASP A 281 23.20 -9.67 -20.67
C ASP A 281 22.67 -8.24 -20.41
N TRP A 282 21.47 -7.92 -20.89
CA TRP A 282 20.81 -6.62 -20.75
C TRP A 282 19.31 -6.74 -20.44
N GLU A 283 18.94 -7.77 -19.71
CA GLU A 283 17.55 -8.07 -19.41
C GLU A 283 16.86 -6.88 -18.75
N THR A 284 15.63 -6.60 -19.17
CA THR A 284 14.78 -5.64 -18.50
C THR A 284 14.47 -6.14 -17.09
N ARG A 285 14.61 -5.30 -16.07
CA ARG A 285 14.30 -5.69 -14.68
C ARG A 285 12.82 -6.02 -14.50
N ASN A 286 12.56 -7.03 -13.69
CA ASN A 286 11.22 -7.37 -13.21
C ASN A 286 10.73 -6.40 -12.12
N GLY A 287 9.46 -6.51 -11.77
CA GLY A 287 8.84 -5.82 -10.64
C GLY A 287 8.07 -4.57 -11.02
N VAL A 288 7.66 -3.84 -10.00
CA VAL A 288 6.90 -2.60 -10.12
C VAL A 288 7.84 -1.45 -10.45
N LYS A 289 7.48 -0.71 -11.49
CA LYS A 289 8.11 0.55 -11.90
C LYS A 289 7.06 1.63 -11.95
N VAL A 290 7.42 2.82 -11.52
CA VAL A 290 6.50 3.98 -11.51
C VAL A 290 6.96 4.99 -12.55
N ILE A 291 6.02 5.44 -13.37
CA ILE A 291 6.30 6.44 -14.40
C ILE A 291 6.83 7.72 -13.77
N SER A 292 8.01 8.14 -14.21
CA SER A 292 8.65 9.37 -13.79
C SER A 292 8.04 10.61 -14.44
N ALA A 293 8.24 11.77 -13.83
CA ALA A 293 7.95 13.06 -14.45
C ALA A 293 8.86 13.36 -15.67
N ALA A 294 10.02 12.71 -15.74
CA ALA A 294 10.98 12.91 -16.83
C ALA A 294 10.56 12.17 -18.10
N LYS A 295 9.83 12.87 -18.95
CA LYS A 295 9.44 12.43 -20.29
C LYS A 295 10.23 13.21 -21.36
N GLU A 296 10.81 12.50 -22.31
CA GLU A 296 11.64 13.07 -23.36
C GLU A 296 10.98 12.80 -24.74
N PRO A 297 10.42 13.81 -25.42
CA PRO A 297 9.79 13.60 -26.71
C PRO A 297 10.80 13.09 -27.76
N HIS A 298 12.05 13.52 -27.66
CA HIS A 298 13.16 13.13 -28.51
C HIS A 298 14.39 12.78 -27.67
N LYS A 299 15.06 11.68 -27.99
CA LYS A 299 16.29 11.23 -27.34
C LYS A 299 17.16 10.47 -28.34
N VAL A 300 18.47 10.58 -28.21
CA VAL A 300 19.41 9.72 -28.93
C VAL A 300 20.03 8.76 -27.92
N TYR A 301 19.78 7.48 -28.11
CA TYR A 301 20.45 6.42 -27.36
C TYR A 301 21.83 6.15 -27.96
N ARG A 302 22.86 6.28 -27.14
CA ARG A 302 24.25 6.08 -27.53
C ARG A 302 24.87 4.95 -26.74
N SER A 303 25.62 4.10 -27.44
CA SER A 303 26.32 2.96 -26.84
C SER A 303 27.27 3.38 -25.72
N GLU A 304 27.92 4.55 -25.86
CA GLU A 304 28.87 5.06 -24.87
C GLU A 304 28.19 5.27 -23.50
N SER A 305 26.90 5.61 -23.46
CA SER A 305 26.17 5.79 -22.21
C SER A 305 25.98 4.47 -21.41
N LEU A 306 26.23 3.34 -22.04
CA LEU A 306 26.22 2.01 -21.43
C LEU A 306 27.63 1.43 -21.20
N GLY A 307 28.68 2.27 -21.44
CA GLY A 307 30.07 1.83 -21.32
C GLY A 307 30.55 0.97 -22.48
N ILE A 308 29.80 0.86 -23.57
CA ILE A 308 30.19 0.13 -24.77
C ILE A 308 31.14 1.02 -25.58
N THR A 309 32.42 0.70 -25.55
CA THR A 309 33.48 1.49 -26.20
C THR A 309 33.99 0.82 -27.49
N ASP A 310 33.59 -0.42 -27.78
CA ASP A 310 33.94 -1.13 -28.99
C ASP A 310 33.30 -0.44 -30.22
N PRO A 311 34.09 0.07 -31.17
CA PRO A 311 33.58 0.74 -32.37
C PRO A 311 32.65 -0.12 -33.22
N THR A 312 32.83 -1.46 -33.18
CA THR A 312 32.00 -2.42 -33.95
C THR A 312 30.60 -2.59 -33.36
N GLN A 313 30.42 -2.21 -32.08
CA GLN A 313 29.17 -2.24 -31.35
C GLN A 313 28.59 -0.83 -31.12
N ALA A 314 29.27 0.19 -31.62
CA ALA A 314 28.87 1.57 -31.44
C ALA A 314 27.55 1.87 -32.19
N TYR A 315 26.65 2.58 -31.51
CA TYR A 315 25.41 3.07 -32.12
C TYR A 315 25.00 4.44 -31.58
N ALA A 316 24.25 5.16 -32.41
CA ALA A 316 23.54 6.39 -32.05
C ALA A 316 22.13 6.30 -32.65
N LEU A 317 21.13 5.93 -31.85
CA LEU A 317 19.79 5.63 -32.31
C LEU A 317 18.83 6.75 -31.88
N PRO A 318 18.30 7.55 -32.82
CA PRO A 318 17.28 8.56 -32.49
C PRO A 318 15.96 7.86 -32.16
N SER A 319 15.37 8.25 -31.05
CA SER A 319 14.11 7.72 -30.56
C SER A 319 13.14 8.83 -30.20
N ASN A 320 11.86 8.52 -30.29
CA ASN A 320 10.78 9.43 -29.93
C ASN A 320 9.94 8.84 -28.80
N TRP A 321 9.24 9.73 -28.07
CA TRP A 321 8.22 9.40 -27.08
C TRP A 321 8.78 8.52 -25.95
N ASN A 322 9.85 9.01 -25.34
CA ASN A 322 10.57 8.28 -24.30
C ASN A 322 9.94 8.55 -22.93
N THR A 323 9.36 7.52 -22.32
CA THR A 323 8.76 7.54 -20.99
C THR A 323 9.70 6.83 -20.02
N ARG A 324 10.31 7.58 -19.10
CA ARG A 324 11.31 7.05 -18.15
C ARG A 324 10.64 6.22 -17.06
N LEU A 325 11.22 5.05 -16.77
CA LEU A 325 10.80 4.12 -15.74
C LEU A 325 11.75 4.13 -14.53
N THR A 326 13.06 4.16 -14.78
CA THR A 326 14.07 4.10 -13.73
C THR A 326 15.15 5.17 -13.93
N PRO A 327 15.77 5.67 -12.86
CA PRO A 327 16.94 6.56 -12.95
C PRO A 327 18.10 5.95 -13.71
N THR A 328 18.28 4.62 -13.63
CA THR A 328 19.37 3.89 -14.31
C THR A 328 19.16 3.74 -15.81
N GLY A 329 18.05 4.23 -16.36
CA GLY A 329 17.91 4.40 -17.80
C GLY A 329 16.98 3.44 -18.53
N GLU A 330 16.09 2.74 -17.83
CA GLU A 330 15.02 2.00 -18.50
C GLU A 330 13.89 2.95 -18.92
N PHE A 331 13.47 2.81 -20.18
CA PHE A 331 12.40 3.60 -20.79
C PHE A 331 11.41 2.72 -21.56
N ILE A 332 10.20 3.21 -21.74
CA ILE A 332 9.30 2.80 -22.81
C ILE A 332 9.48 3.82 -23.96
N HIS A 333 9.78 3.35 -25.18
CA HIS A 333 10.07 4.25 -26.28
C HIS A 333 9.81 3.68 -27.66
N SER A 334 9.73 4.54 -28.66
CA SER A 334 9.71 4.19 -30.07
C SER A 334 11.04 3.58 -30.51
N ALA A 335 10.98 2.45 -31.22
CA ALA A 335 12.17 1.76 -31.75
C ALA A 335 11.93 1.24 -33.17
N PRO A 336 11.93 2.11 -34.21
CA PRO A 336 11.70 1.71 -35.60
C PRO A 336 12.67 0.61 -36.08
N TRP A 337 13.90 0.64 -35.62
CA TRP A 337 14.94 -0.37 -35.92
C TRP A 337 14.64 -1.75 -35.32
N ALA A 338 13.69 -1.86 -34.40
CA ALA A 338 13.35 -3.10 -33.71
C ALA A 338 11.97 -3.66 -34.11
N TYR A 339 11.28 -3.12 -35.10
CA TYR A 339 9.92 -3.54 -35.45
C TYR A 339 9.80 -5.04 -35.77
N GLY A 340 10.81 -5.64 -36.39
CA GLY A 340 10.85 -7.07 -36.64
C GLY A 340 10.96 -7.95 -35.40
N ARG A 341 11.35 -7.37 -34.25
CA ARG A 341 11.50 -8.08 -32.98
C ARG A 341 10.22 -8.07 -32.15
N LEU A 342 9.33 -7.09 -32.35
CA LEU A 342 8.16 -6.86 -31.49
C LEU A 342 7.23 -8.07 -31.48
N GLY A 343 6.98 -8.59 -30.26
CA GLY A 343 6.20 -9.81 -30.02
C GLY A 343 6.89 -11.12 -30.40
N ARG A 344 8.18 -11.10 -30.73
CA ARG A 344 8.94 -12.26 -31.17
C ARG A 344 10.15 -12.57 -30.28
N TRP A 345 11.09 -11.63 -30.11
CA TRP A 345 12.26 -11.81 -29.25
C TRP A 345 12.71 -10.49 -28.62
N ASN A 346 13.37 -10.60 -27.49
CA ASN A 346 13.98 -9.50 -26.76
C ASN A 346 15.37 -9.17 -27.35
N GLY A 347 15.80 -7.91 -27.29
CA GLY A 347 17.08 -7.52 -27.88
C GLY A 347 17.39 -6.03 -27.75
N SER A 348 16.85 -5.34 -26.73
CA SER A 348 17.29 -4.01 -26.30
C SER A 348 18.34 -4.13 -25.21
N HIS A 349 18.84 -2.99 -24.71
CA HIS A 349 19.70 -2.91 -23.53
C HIS A 349 18.88 -2.54 -22.27
N GLY A 350 17.75 -3.21 -22.06
CA GLY A 350 16.87 -3.03 -20.89
C GLY A 350 15.59 -2.23 -21.15
N CYS A 351 15.52 -1.41 -22.21
CA CYS A 351 14.34 -0.63 -22.54
C CYS A 351 13.19 -1.45 -23.13
N THR A 352 11.97 -0.95 -23.01
CA THR A 352 10.79 -1.49 -23.69
C THR A 352 10.61 -0.83 -25.04
N ASN A 353 10.94 -1.56 -26.08
CA ASN A 353 10.80 -1.15 -27.48
C ASN A 353 9.37 -1.31 -27.97
N MET A 354 8.85 -0.30 -28.65
CA MET A 354 7.49 -0.27 -29.20
C MET A 354 7.44 0.30 -30.63
N ARG A 355 6.30 0.14 -31.30
CA ARG A 355 5.99 0.94 -32.48
C ARG A 355 5.85 2.40 -32.10
N THR A 356 6.17 3.31 -33.01
CA THR A 356 6.15 4.76 -32.76
C THR A 356 4.81 5.24 -32.26
N GLU A 357 3.72 4.84 -32.92
CA GLU A 357 2.35 5.20 -32.53
C GLU A 357 1.95 4.64 -31.17
N HIS A 358 2.45 3.46 -30.78
CA HIS A 358 2.19 2.85 -29.48
C HIS A 358 2.98 3.55 -28.37
N ALA A 359 4.26 3.85 -28.60
CA ALA A 359 5.08 4.62 -27.67
C ALA A 359 4.50 6.02 -27.44
N LYS A 360 4.01 6.67 -28.52
CA LYS A 360 3.31 7.96 -28.44
C LYS A 360 2.06 7.85 -27.55
N TRP A 361 1.27 6.79 -27.73
CA TRP A 361 0.07 6.57 -26.93
C TRP A 361 0.41 6.43 -25.44
N ILE A 362 1.44 5.64 -25.08
CA ILE A 362 1.92 5.52 -23.69
C ILE A 362 2.41 6.88 -23.18
N TYR A 363 3.23 7.57 -23.97
CA TYR A 363 3.76 8.89 -23.62
C TYR A 363 2.64 9.89 -23.32
N ASP A 364 1.61 9.96 -24.15
CA ASP A 364 0.51 10.92 -24.00
C ASP A 364 -0.44 10.55 -22.85
N LYS A 365 -0.66 9.25 -22.59
CA LYS A 365 -1.65 8.77 -21.65
C LYS A 365 -1.12 8.61 -20.23
N THR A 366 0.17 8.43 -20.06
CA THR A 366 0.76 8.28 -18.73
C THR A 366 1.02 9.61 -18.06
N ILE A 367 0.96 9.61 -16.74
CA ILE A 367 1.35 10.72 -15.87
C ILE A 367 2.34 10.22 -14.82
N PRO A 368 3.08 11.12 -14.14
CA PRO A 368 3.93 10.74 -13.02
C PRO A 368 3.14 9.99 -11.94
N GLY A 369 3.70 8.87 -11.48
CA GLY A 369 3.02 8.02 -10.50
C GLY A 369 2.20 6.87 -11.10
N ASP A 370 1.99 6.81 -12.41
CA ASP A 370 1.38 5.65 -13.07
C ASP A 370 2.26 4.41 -12.94
N VAL A 371 1.65 3.24 -12.93
CA VAL A 371 2.31 1.98 -12.62
C VAL A 371 2.58 1.17 -13.88
N SER A 372 3.77 0.57 -13.94
CA SER A 372 4.13 -0.49 -14.89
C SER A 372 4.67 -1.69 -14.12
N VAL A 373 4.09 -2.86 -14.33
CA VAL A 373 4.51 -4.12 -13.67
C VAL A 373 5.13 -5.04 -14.70
N TYR A 374 6.39 -5.42 -14.47
CA TYR A 374 7.18 -6.26 -15.36
C TYR A 374 7.35 -7.65 -14.76
N THR A 375 7.03 -8.66 -15.55
CA THR A 375 7.15 -10.08 -15.17
C THR A 375 7.81 -10.87 -16.30
N ASN A 376 8.43 -11.99 -15.96
CA ASN A 376 9.01 -12.94 -16.92
C ASN A 376 10.00 -12.31 -17.93
N THR A 377 10.72 -11.28 -17.49
CA THR A 377 11.66 -10.54 -18.37
C THR A 377 13.03 -11.21 -18.49
N GLY A 378 13.36 -12.11 -17.56
CA GLY A 378 14.69 -12.70 -17.40
C GLY A 378 15.62 -11.92 -16.47
N GLY A 379 15.34 -10.64 -16.25
CA GLY A 379 16.15 -9.79 -15.38
C GLY A 379 15.78 -9.92 -13.89
N GLU A 380 16.67 -9.39 -13.06
CA GLU A 380 16.43 -9.29 -11.61
C GLU A 380 15.29 -8.30 -11.30
N THR A 381 14.81 -8.32 -10.06
CA THR A 381 13.80 -7.35 -9.60
C THR A 381 14.45 -5.96 -9.42
N VAL A 382 13.72 -4.91 -9.77
CA VAL A 382 14.14 -3.52 -9.54
C VAL A 382 14.50 -3.30 -8.07
N GLU A 383 15.69 -2.78 -7.83
CA GLU A 383 16.18 -2.49 -6.49
C GLU A 383 15.36 -1.36 -5.83
N PRO A 384 15.21 -1.40 -4.49
CA PRO A 384 14.46 -0.37 -3.74
C PRO A 384 14.95 1.06 -3.97
N THR A 385 16.23 1.25 -4.31
CA THR A 385 16.83 2.56 -4.55
C THR A 385 16.72 3.04 -6.01
N ASN A 386 16.23 2.19 -6.90
CA ASN A 386 16.18 2.47 -8.33
C ASN A 386 14.87 3.17 -8.75
N GLY A 387 14.69 4.36 -8.22
CA GLY A 387 13.59 5.25 -8.57
C GLY A 387 12.33 5.13 -7.69
N PRO A 388 11.32 5.93 -7.99
CA PRO A 388 10.13 6.05 -7.14
C PRO A 388 9.33 4.75 -7.03
N GLY A 389 9.46 3.84 -8.00
CA GLY A 389 8.82 2.52 -7.97
C GLY A 389 9.57 1.45 -7.19
N GLY A 390 10.86 1.65 -6.90
CA GLY A 390 11.71 0.63 -6.30
C GLY A 390 11.21 0.10 -4.96
N LEU A 391 10.70 0.98 -4.11
CA LEU A 391 10.17 0.62 -2.79
C LEU A 391 8.92 -0.28 -2.86
N TRP A 392 8.19 -0.30 -3.96
CA TRP A 392 7.07 -1.22 -4.16
C TRP A 392 7.51 -2.68 -4.25
N ASN A 393 8.77 -2.94 -4.60
CA ASN A 393 9.33 -4.28 -4.75
C ASN A 393 9.83 -4.89 -3.43
N ILE A 394 9.80 -4.15 -2.34
CA ILE A 394 10.03 -4.71 -0.99
C ILE A 394 8.77 -5.51 -0.61
N PRO A 395 8.88 -6.79 -0.22
CA PRO A 395 7.75 -7.56 0.30
C PRO A 395 7.04 -6.80 1.43
N TRP A 396 5.72 -6.94 1.55
CA TRP A 396 4.95 -6.15 2.51
C TRP A 396 5.42 -6.35 3.95
N ASN A 397 5.67 -7.60 4.33
CA ASN A 397 6.18 -7.91 5.67
C ASN A 397 7.56 -7.31 5.95
N ASP A 398 8.41 -7.18 4.93
CA ASP A 398 9.72 -6.52 5.06
C ASP A 398 9.57 -4.99 5.10
N TRP A 399 8.55 -4.45 4.40
CA TRP A 399 8.20 -3.04 4.52
C TRP A 399 7.77 -2.69 5.95
N LEU A 400 6.94 -3.52 6.59
CA LEU A 400 6.50 -3.32 7.98
C LEU A 400 7.66 -3.28 8.98
N LYS A 401 8.75 -4.01 8.71
CA LYS A 401 9.96 -3.96 9.56
C LYS A 401 10.67 -2.60 9.53
N LYS A 402 10.40 -1.78 8.51
CA LYS A 402 10.94 -0.41 8.40
C LYS A 402 10.15 0.61 9.22
N SER A 403 8.96 0.29 9.68
CA SER A 403 8.17 1.10 10.60
C SER A 403 8.69 0.94 12.04
N ALA A 404 8.83 2.05 12.75
CA ALA A 404 9.19 2.02 14.16
C ALA A 404 8.03 1.60 15.07
N LEU A 405 6.78 1.81 14.62
CA LEU A 405 5.59 1.32 15.30
C LEU A 405 5.31 -0.15 14.98
N LYS A 406 5.87 -0.68 13.88
CA LYS A 406 5.57 -2.03 13.37
C LYS A 406 4.07 -2.26 13.20
N SER A 407 3.33 -1.20 12.94
CA SER A 407 1.88 -1.20 12.83
C SER A 407 1.46 -0.58 11.51
N VAL A 408 0.26 -0.91 11.11
CA VAL A 408 -0.41 -0.42 9.91
C VAL A 408 -1.49 0.58 10.29
N THR A 409 -1.77 1.52 9.41
CA THR A 409 -2.96 2.37 9.50
C THR A 409 -4.07 1.72 8.67
N GLY A 410 -5.29 1.72 9.20
CA GLY A 410 -6.45 1.12 8.52
C GLY A 410 -6.46 -0.43 8.54
N ALA A 411 -7.49 -1.01 7.96
CA ALA A 411 -7.62 -2.46 7.83
C ALA A 411 -6.68 -2.99 6.75
N VAL A 412 -5.73 -3.81 7.13
CA VAL A 412 -4.74 -4.41 6.23
C VAL A 412 -5.12 -5.85 5.93
N ASP A 413 -5.07 -6.21 4.66
CA ASP A 413 -5.19 -7.59 4.23
C ASP A 413 -3.88 -8.34 4.50
N THR A 414 -3.85 -9.16 5.52
CA THR A 414 -2.66 -9.92 5.94
C THR A 414 -2.28 -11.03 4.97
N THR A 415 -3.11 -11.34 3.98
CA THR A 415 -2.82 -12.37 2.96
C THR A 415 -1.94 -11.85 1.82
N ILE A 416 -1.74 -10.53 1.73
CA ILE A 416 -0.96 -9.90 0.67
C ILE A 416 0.48 -9.70 1.14
N ASP A 417 1.39 -10.56 0.70
CA ASP A 417 2.84 -10.46 0.97
C ASP A 417 3.65 -9.88 -0.20
N ALA A 418 3.05 -9.76 -1.37
CA ALA A 418 3.71 -9.21 -2.56
C ALA A 418 3.11 -7.85 -2.96
N PRO A 419 3.88 -6.94 -3.59
CA PRO A 419 3.28 -5.80 -4.26
C PRO A 419 2.25 -6.33 -5.27
N PRO A 420 1.09 -5.66 -5.43
CA PRO A 420 -0.01 -6.18 -6.24
C PRO A 420 0.35 -6.20 -7.72
N ALA A 421 1.16 -7.19 -8.14
CA ALA A 421 1.53 -7.41 -9.53
C ALA A 421 0.31 -7.76 -10.40
N SER A 422 -0.77 -8.22 -9.79
CA SER A 422 -1.98 -8.73 -10.47
C SER A 422 -3.27 -8.00 -10.11
N GLU A 423 -3.29 -7.16 -9.09
CA GLU A 423 -4.51 -6.48 -8.68
C GLU A 423 -4.66 -5.14 -9.40
N LEU A 424 -5.58 -5.12 -10.32
CA LEU A 424 -6.09 -3.89 -10.92
C LEU A 424 -6.76 -3.05 -9.82
N PRO A 425 -6.49 -1.74 -9.73
CA PRO A 425 -7.29 -0.89 -8.87
C PRO A 425 -8.73 -0.97 -9.32
N THR A 426 -9.56 -1.68 -8.56
CA THR A 426 -11.01 -1.64 -8.75
C THR A 426 -11.48 -0.21 -8.50
N ALA A 427 -12.27 0.33 -9.41
CA ALA A 427 -13.00 1.56 -9.14
C ALA A 427 -13.87 1.29 -7.91
N SER A 428 -13.68 2.08 -6.85
CA SER A 428 -14.66 2.10 -5.76
C SER A 428 -15.98 2.56 -6.34
N ALA A 429 -17.00 1.71 -6.24
CA ALA A 429 -18.36 2.01 -6.63
C ALA A 429 -18.94 3.21 -5.89
#